data_aa55ccab662838e049b3ef2e1003eb7f
#
_entry.id   aa55ccab662838e049b3ef2e1003eb7f
#
_cell.length_a   1.000
_cell.length_b   1.000
_cell.length_c   1.000
_cell.angle_alpha   90.00
_cell.angle_beta   90.00
_cell.angle_gamma   90.00
#
_symmetry.space_group_name_H-M   'P 1'
#
loop_
_entity.id
_entity.type
_entity.pdbx_description
1 polymer ?
#
loop_
_entity_poly.entity_id
_entity_poly.type
_entity_poly.pdbx_seq_one_letter_code
_entity_poly.pdbx_strand_id
1 'polypeptide(L)'
;AVGLSGVDGQLLLARKADGPDLGFVGEVVHVDAGVIATLLDASFVPVVASIAMDGTGQAYNVNADVVAAELAVALGAHKLVYLNDVPGLIGPSGDLLSELSASNADELLATPGVVDGGMIPKLESAVNALKAGIARVHLVDGRVEHSLVLELFTPEGVGTMITPDAGEEEP
;
A
#
# COMPACT_ATOMS: atom_id res chain seq x y z
N ALA A 1 -4.70 -15.16 -14.04
CA ALA A 1 -4.59 -13.73 -13.73
C ALA A 1 -5.22 -12.90 -14.84
N VAL A 2 -5.70 -11.70 -14.50
CA VAL A 2 -6.26 -10.71 -15.44
C VAL A 2 -5.56 -9.37 -15.20
N GLY A 3 -4.95 -8.82 -16.27
CA GLY A 3 -4.34 -7.49 -16.23
C GLY A 3 -5.41 -6.41 -16.38
N LEU A 4 -5.33 -5.39 -15.55
CA LEU A 4 -6.19 -4.21 -15.52
C LEU A 4 -5.33 -2.94 -15.37
N SER A 5 -5.91 -1.82 -15.70
CA SER A 5 -5.47 -0.50 -15.25
C SER A 5 -6.59 0.18 -14.46
N GLY A 6 -6.30 1.23 -13.75
CA GLY A 6 -7.35 1.97 -13.05
C GLY A 6 -8.40 2.61 -13.96
N VAL A 7 -8.13 2.67 -15.28
CA VAL A 7 -9.09 3.16 -16.28
C VAL A 7 -10.18 2.12 -16.57
N ASP A 8 -9.86 0.81 -16.45
CA ASP A 8 -10.78 -0.25 -16.76
C ASP A 8 -11.94 -0.27 -15.75
N GLY A 9 -13.16 -0.19 -16.26
CA GLY A 9 -14.37 -0.12 -15.44
C GLY A 9 -14.44 1.11 -14.51
N GLN A 10 -13.65 2.16 -14.80
CA GLN A 10 -13.50 3.34 -13.92
C GLN A 10 -13.01 2.98 -12.50
N LEU A 11 -12.17 1.95 -12.41
CA LEU A 11 -11.65 1.42 -11.14
C LEU A 11 -10.99 2.52 -10.29
N LEU A 12 -10.20 3.43 -10.91
CA LEU A 12 -9.52 4.51 -10.22
C LEU A 12 -9.85 5.85 -10.88
N LEU A 13 -10.52 6.73 -10.15
CA LEU A 13 -10.64 8.14 -10.53
C LEU A 13 -9.51 8.93 -9.87
N ALA A 14 -8.89 9.82 -10.65
CA ALA A 14 -7.82 10.70 -10.20
C ALA A 14 -8.12 12.16 -10.54
N ARG A 15 -7.42 13.06 -9.87
CA ARG A 15 -7.23 14.45 -10.28
C ARG A 15 -5.75 14.69 -10.55
N LYS A 16 -5.41 15.75 -11.28
CA LYS A 16 -4.01 16.16 -11.40
C LYS A 16 -3.45 16.45 -10.01
N ALA A 17 -2.23 15.96 -9.72
CA ALA A 17 -1.58 16.21 -8.44
C ALA A 17 -1.34 17.71 -8.21
N ASP A 18 -1.54 18.16 -6.99
CA ASP A 18 -1.26 19.53 -6.57
C ASP A 18 0.26 19.78 -6.46
N GLY A 19 0.69 21.04 -6.56
CA GLY A 19 2.09 21.43 -6.42
C GLY A 19 2.80 21.71 -7.74
N PRO A 20 4.12 21.39 -7.87
CA PRO A 20 4.88 21.64 -9.09
C PRO A 20 4.33 20.83 -10.26
N ASP A 21 4.41 21.39 -11.48
CA ASP A 21 3.93 20.69 -12.67
C ASP A 21 4.83 19.48 -13.00
N LEU A 22 4.38 18.30 -12.61
CA LEU A 22 5.02 17.02 -12.92
C LEU A 22 4.42 16.33 -14.16
N GLY A 23 3.68 17.07 -14.99
CA GLY A 23 2.99 16.54 -16.15
C GLY A 23 1.74 15.75 -15.77
N PHE A 24 1.63 14.52 -16.26
CA PHE A 24 0.47 13.64 -16.05
C PHE A 24 0.60 12.79 -14.79
N VAL A 25 0.93 13.42 -13.67
CA VAL A 25 0.91 12.79 -12.34
C VAL A 25 -0.41 13.13 -11.66
N GLY A 26 -1.05 12.13 -11.07
CA GLY A 26 -2.36 12.26 -10.42
C GLY A 26 -2.38 11.75 -8.99
N GLU A 27 -3.43 12.15 -8.29
CA GLU A 27 -3.81 11.66 -6.97
C GLU A 27 -5.15 10.94 -7.08
N VAL A 28 -5.29 9.80 -6.40
CA VAL A 28 -6.54 9.05 -6.35
C VAL A 28 -7.59 9.86 -5.59
N VAL A 29 -8.79 9.97 -6.14
CA VAL A 29 -9.91 10.65 -5.49
C VAL A 29 -11.08 9.70 -5.22
N HIS A 30 -11.13 8.57 -5.94
CA HIS A 30 -12.15 7.55 -5.71
C HIS A 30 -11.71 6.21 -6.29
N VAL A 31 -12.12 5.12 -5.63
CA VAL A 31 -11.93 3.73 -6.06
C VAL A 31 -13.30 3.05 -6.19
N ASP A 32 -13.60 2.51 -7.38
CA ASP A 32 -14.72 1.59 -7.58
C ASP A 32 -14.19 0.15 -7.72
N ALA A 33 -14.20 -0.59 -6.63
CA ALA A 33 -13.66 -1.94 -6.58
C ALA A 33 -14.56 -3.01 -7.23
N GLY A 34 -15.69 -2.65 -7.83
CA GLY A 34 -16.70 -3.58 -8.34
C GLY A 34 -16.15 -4.57 -9.38
N VAL A 35 -15.31 -4.09 -10.31
CA VAL A 35 -14.67 -4.96 -11.32
C VAL A 35 -13.70 -5.95 -10.68
N ILE A 36 -12.94 -5.53 -9.67
CA ILE A 36 -12.01 -6.40 -8.95
C ILE A 36 -12.79 -7.45 -8.15
N ALA A 37 -13.82 -7.05 -7.40
CA ALA A 37 -14.67 -7.98 -6.65
C ALA A 37 -15.26 -9.05 -7.57
N THR A 38 -15.79 -8.67 -8.74
CA THR A 38 -16.33 -9.61 -9.74
C THR A 38 -15.28 -10.61 -10.22
N LEU A 39 -14.04 -10.18 -10.45
CA LEU A 39 -12.96 -11.07 -10.88
C LEU A 39 -12.53 -12.02 -9.76
N LEU A 40 -12.45 -11.54 -8.51
CA LEU A 40 -12.14 -12.36 -7.35
C LEU A 40 -13.22 -13.43 -7.11
N ASP A 41 -14.50 -13.08 -7.20
CA ASP A 41 -15.62 -14.02 -7.09
C ASP A 41 -15.56 -15.11 -8.18
N ALA A 42 -15.07 -14.76 -9.38
CA ALA A 42 -14.80 -15.70 -10.46
C ALA A 42 -13.45 -16.43 -10.33
N SER A 43 -12.78 -16.34 -9.18
CA SER A 43 -11.47 -16.96 -8.88
C SER A 43 -10.33 -16.53 -9.80
N PHE A 44 -10.40 -15.32 -10.36
CA PHE A 44 -9.26 -14.71 -11.04
C PHE A 44 -8.38 -13.94 -10.05
N VAL A 45 -7.10 -13.78 -10.40
CA VAL A 45 -6.17 -12.89 -9.71
C VAL A 45 -6.06 -11.60 -10.53
N PRO A 46 -6.61 -10.47 -10.06
CA PRO A 46 -6.47 -9.17 -10.72
C PRO A 46 -5.02 -8.66 -10.56
N VAL A 47 -4.47 -8.11 -11.65
CA VAL A 47 -3.16 -7.43 -11.65
C VAL A 47 -3.39 -6.01 -12.17
N VAL A 48 -3.28 -5.02 -11.30
CA VAL A 48 -3.68 -3.64 -11.59
C VAL A 48 -2.45 -2.74 -11.80
N ALA A 49 -2.40 -2.05 -12.95
CA ALA A 49 -1.42 -0.99 -13.17
C ALA A 49 -1.91 0.32 -12.53
N SER A 50 -0.99 1.10 -11.96
CA SER A 50 -1.26 2.36 -11.25
C SER A 50 -1.49 3.54 -12.21
N ILE A 51 -2.40 3.36 -13.18
CA ILE A 51 -2.87 4.38 -14.11
C ILE A 51 -4.33 4.65 -13.80
N ALA A 52 -4.66 5.91 -13.54
CA ALA A 52 -6.03 6.35 -13.25
C ALA A 52 -6.49 7.37 -14.29
N MET A 53 -7.76 7.75 -14.29
CA MET A 53 -8.26 8.82 -15.15
C MET A 53 -9.10 9.83 -14.37
N ASP A 54 -9.23 11.03 -14.91
CA ASP A 54 -10.20 12.01 -14.41
C ASP A 54 -11.56 11.89 -15.11
N GLY A 55 -12.51 12.71 -14.67
CA GLY A 55 -13.87 12.73 -15.23
C GLY A 55 -13.94 13.18 -16.70
N THR A 56 -12.84 13.67 -17.29
CA THR A 56 -12.74 14.03 -18.71
C THR A 56 -12.14 12.91 -19.56
N GLY A 57 -11.63 11.84 -18.93
CA GLY A 57 -10.92 10.75 -19.58
C GLY A 57 -9.42 10.97 -19.73
N GLN A 58 -8.86 12.02 -19.11
CA GLN A 58 -7.41 12.23 -19.09
C GLN A 58 -6.76 11.21 -18.16
N ALA A 59 -5.79 10.44 -18.68
CA ALA A 59 -5.04 9.48 -17.88
C ALA A 59 -3.90 10.14 -17.09
N TYR A 60 -3.67 9.63 -15.88
CA TYR A 60 -2.61 10.04 -14.97
C TYR A 60 -1.85 8.82 -14.45
N ASN A 61 -0.55 8.98 -14.27
CA ASN A 61 0.27 8.06 -13.50
C ASN A 61 0.08 8.38 -12.00
N VAL A 62 -0.20 7.37 -11.20
CA VAL A 62 -0.39 7.50 -9.75
C VAL A 62 0.64 6.66 -9.02
N ASN A 63 1.04 7.06 -7.82
CA ASN A 63 1.95 6.27 -7.00
C ASN A 63 1.33 4.90 -6.71
N ALA A 64 2.08 3.83 -7.02
CA ALA A 64 1.59 2.45 -6.90
C ALA A 64 1.32 2.04 -5.44
N ASP A 65 2.09 2.56 -4.47
CA ASP A 65 1.88 2.27 -3.06
C ASP A 65 0.57 2.87 -2.56
N VAL A 66 0.25 4.10 -3.01
CA VAL A 66 -1.03 4.76 -2.72
C VAL A 66 -2.18 3.98 -3.35
N VAL A 67 -2.06 3.60 -4.62
CA VAL A 67 -3.09 2.79 -5.31
C VAL A 67 -3.32 1.47 -4.59
N ALA A 68 -2.26 0.79 -4.15
CA ALA A 68 -2.38 -0.47 -3.42
C ALA A 68 -3.13 -0.30 -2.09
N ALA A 69 -2.83 0.77 -1.33
CA ALA A 69 -3.53 1.08 -0.09
C ALA A 69 -5.02 1.39 -0.33
N GLU A 70 -5.32 2.27 -1.27
CA GLU A 70 -6.70 2.65 -1.61
C GLU A 70 -7.52 1.45 -2.09
N LEU A 71 -6.94 0.57 -2.91
CA LEU A 71 -7.58 -0.67 -3.35
C LEU A 71 -7.79 -1.64 -2.18
N ALA A 72 -6.81 -1.79 -1.30
CA ALA A 72 -6.93 -2.65 -0.12
C ALA A 72 -8.09 -2.19 0.78
N VAL A 73 -8.19 -0.89 1.03
CA VAL A 73 -9.29 -0.29 1.81
C VAL A 73 -10.64 -0.51 1.12
N ALA A 74 -10.74 -0.20 -0.18
CA ALA A 74 -11.99 -0.35 -0.92
C ALA A 74 -12.49 -1.80 -1.02
N LEU A 75 -11.57 -2.78 -0.98
CA LEU A 75 -11.87 -4.21 -1.00
C LEU A 75 -12.11 -4.80 0.40
N GLY A 76 -11.87 -4.05 1.49
CA GLY A 76 -11.84 -4.60 2.83
C GLY A 76 -10.79 -5.69 2.99
N ALA A 77 -9.61 -5.50 2.42
CA ALA A 77 -8.57 -6.51 2.42
C ALA A 77 -8.06 -6.76 3.84
N HIS A 78 -7.82 -8.02 4.18
CA HIS A 78 -7.30 -8.39 5.50
C HIS A 78 -5.83 -7.99 5.70
N LYS A 79 -5.05 -7.98 4.63
CA LYS A 79 -3.62 -7.63 4.65
C LYS A 79 -3.24 -6.84 3.41
N LEU A 80 -2.33 -5.90 3.60
CA LEU A 80 -1.62 -5.20 2.53
C LEU A 80 -0.14 -5.56 2.60
N VAL A 81 0.46 -5.94 1.48
CA VAL A 81 1.89 -6.30 1.42
C VAL A 81 2.59 -5.45 0.37
N TYR A 82 3.58 -4.69 0.80
CA TYR A 82 4.48 -3.98 -0.09
C TYR A 82 5.76 -4.80 -0.31
N LEU A 83 6.07 -5.12 -1.56
CA LEU A 83 7.34 -5.70 -1.95
C LEU A 83 8.34 -4.58 -2.28
N ASN A 84 9.44 -4.54 -1.54
CA ASN A 84 10.46 -3.51 -1.58
C ASN A 84 11.78 -4.03 -2.16
N ASP A 85 12.73 -3.13 -2.33
CA ASP A 85 14.15 -3.42 -2.59
C ASP A 85 15.03 -3.26 -1.34
N VAL A 86 14.40 -3.21 -0.16
CA VAL A 86 15.03 -3.15 1.17
C VAL A 86 14.40 -4.18 2.09
N PRO A 87 15.10 -4.65 3.14
CA PRO A 87 14.60 -5.72 4.03
C PRO A 87 13.29 -5.39 4.74
N GLY A 88 13.00 -4.12 4.96
CA GLY A 88 11.89 -3.60 5.72
C GLY A 88 12.27 -2.28 6.37
N LEU A 89 11.67 -1.93 7.50
CA LEU A 89 11.97 -0.71 8.23
C LEU A 89 13.16 -0.94 9.16
N ILE A 90 14.18 -0.09 9.02
CA ILE A 90 15.36 -0.11 9.89
C ILE A 90 15.19 0.93 10.99
N GLY A 91 15.31 0.48 12.23
CA GLY A 91 15.23 1.36 13.40
C GLY A 91 16.48 2.21 13.60
N PRO A 92 16.45 3.13 14.55
CA PRO A 92 17.60 4.02 14.87
C PRO A 92 18.88 3.29 15.29
N SER A 93 18.77 2.06 15.81
CA SER A 93 19.91 1.20 16.16
C SER A 93 20.57 0.52 14.95
N GLY A 94 19.95 0.59 13.77
CA GLY A 94 20.41 -0.10 12.57
C GLY A 94 19.85 -1.52 12.42
N ASP A 95 18.99 -1.95 13.32
CA ASP A 95 18.35 -3.28 13.28
C ASP A 95 17.02 -3.22 12.52
N LEU A 96 16.65 -4.33 11.88
CA LEU A 96 15.34 -4.51 11.28
C LEU A 96 14.25 -4.51 12.38
N LEU A 97 13.25 -3.67 12.21
CA LEU A 97 12.05 -3.70 13.06
C LEU A 97 11.09 -4.74 12.49
N SER A 98 10.99 -5.89 13.16
CA SER A 98 10.11 -6.99 12.71
C SER A 98 8.62 -6.67 12.89
N GLU A 99 8.29 -5.86 13.91
CA GLU A 99 6.92 -5.45 14.21
C GLU A 99 6.89 -4.07 14.84
N LEU A 100 5.89 -3.27 14.49
CA LEU A 100 5.59 -2.00 15.15
C LEU A 100 4.11 -1.63 15.03
N SER A 101 3.64 -0.77 15.94
CA SER A 101 2.29 -0.22 15.88
C SER A 101 2.21 0.99 14.94
N ALA A 102 0.98 1.35 14.57
CA ALA A 102 0.72 2.55 13.75
C ALA A 102 1.26 3.83 14.41
N SER A 103 1.09 3.99 15.73
CA SER A 103 1.65 5.13 16.49
C SER A 103 3.18 5.17 16.44
N ASN A 104 3.84 4.02 16.59
CA ASN A 104 5.31 3.96 16.49
C ASN A 104 5.78 4.28 15.06
N ALA A 105 5.03 3.89 14.04
CA ALA A 105 5.32 4.26 12.66
C ALA A 105 5.18 5.78 12.44
N ASP A 106 4.14 6.41 12.98
CA ASP A 106 3.96 7.87 12.95
C ASP A 106 5.12 8.61 13.68
N GLU A 107 5.58 8.08 14.82
CA GLU A 107 6.75 8.65 15.55
C GLU A 107 8.04 8.56 14.72
N LEU A 108 8.27 7.45 14.02
CA LEU A 108 9.42 7.29 13.13
C LEU A 108 9.36 8.26 11.95
N LEU A 109 8.18 8.47 11.36
CA LEU A 109 7.95 9.45 10.30
C LEU A 109 8.21 10.89 10.80
N ALA A 110 7.85 11.20 12.04
CA ALA A 110 8.06 12.51 12.64
C ALA A 110 9.52 12.77 13.05
N THR A 111 10.37 11.71 13.11
CA THR A 111 11.76 11.83 13.55
C THR A 111 12.69 12.06 12.36
N PRO A 112 13.33 13.25 12.23
CA PRO A 112 14.19 13.55 11.09
C PRO A 112 15.36 12.58 10.95
N GLY A 113 15.56 12.07 9.71
CA GLY A 113 16.70 11.22 9.35
C GLY A 113 16.60 9.75 9.80
N VAL A 114 15.44 9.32 10.32
CA VAL A 114 15.18 7.90 10.65
C VAL A 114 14.57 7.16 9.47
N VAL A 115 13.62 7.80 8.81
CA VAL A 115 13.00 7.26 7.58
C VAL A 115 13.35 8.17 6.42
N ASP A 116 13.86 7.61 5.33
CA ASP A 116 14.34 8.37 4.18
C ASP A 116 13.69 7.97 2.85
N GLY A 117 13.72 8.93 1.91
CA GLY A 117 13.45 8.69 0.48
C GLY A 117 12.09 8.05 0.20
N GLY A 118 12.10 6.99 -0.58
CA GLY A 118 10.89 6.27 -1.00
C GLY A 118 10.17 5.51 0.12
N MET A 119 10.79 5.35 1.29
CA MET A 119 10.15 4.70 2.45
C MET A 119 9.14 5.62 3.12
N ILE A 120 9.33 6.95 3.08
CA ILE A 120 8.40 7.92 3.69
C ILE A 120 6.97 7.75 3.12
N PRO A 121 6.72 7.93 1.81
CA PRO A 121 5.37 7.82 1.26
C PRO A 121 4.78 6.41 1.42
N LYS A 122 5.61 5.39 1.46
CA LYS A 122 5.20 4.01 1.68
C LYS A 122 4.71 3.79 3.11
N LEU A 123 5.46 4.28 4.09
CA LEU A 123 5.08 4.17 5.50
C LEU A 123 3.84 5.03 5.82
N GLU A 124 3.75 6.24 5.26
CA GLU A 124 2.53 7.07 5.34
C GLU A 124 1.31 6.33 4.76
N SER A 125 1.46 5.72 3.59
CA SER A 125 0.40 4.94 2.95
C SER A 125 -0.01 3.72 3.80
N ALA A 126 0.96 3.03 4.42
CA ALA A 126 0.73 1.92 5.32
C ALA A 126 -0.08 2.35 6.56
N VAL A 127 0.33 3.42 7.22
CA VAL A 127 -0.36 3.96 8.41
C VAL A 127 -1.80 4.40 8.05
N ASN A 128 -1.98 5.07 6.92
CA ASN A 128 -3.31 5.49 6.46
C ASN A 128 -4.21 4.28 6.18
N ALA A 129 -3.68 3.21 5.58
CA ALA A 129 -4.43 1.98 5.35
C ALA A 129 -4.87 1.31 6.66
N LEU A 130 -4.01 1.26 7.69
CA LEU A 130 -4.36 0.76 9.02
C LEU A 130 -5.47 1.60 9.66
N LYS A 131 -5.33 2.94 9.64
CA LYS A 131 -6.37 3.86 10.15
C LYS A 131 -7.71 3.73 9.40
N ALA A 132 -7.67 3.25 8.15
CA ALA A 132 -8.86 2.97 7.35
C ALA A 132 -9.43 1.55 7.53
N GLY A 133 -8.88 0.74 8.47
CA GLY A 133 -9.41 -0.56 8.86
C GLY A 133 -8.70 -1.79 8.30
N ILE A 134 -7.56 -1.63 7.61
CA ILE A 134 -6.71 -2.77 7.25
C ILE A 134 -6.08 -3.35 8.52
N ALA A 135 -6.22 -4.67 8.74
CA ALA A 135 -5.76 -5.29 9.98
C ALA A 135 -4.23 -5.35 10.08
N ARG A 136 -3.51 -5.50 8.96
CA ARG A 136 -2.03 -5.60 8.95
C ARG A 136 -1.45 -5.09 7.65
N VAL A 137 -0.33 -4.38 7.74
CA VAL A 137 0.49 -4.01 6.59
C VAL A 137 1.89 -4.61 6.74
N HIS A 138 2.42 -5.18 5.67
CA HIS A 138 3.74 -5.81 5.66
C HIS A 138 4.65 -5.10 4.66
N LEU A 139 5.88 -4.80 5.08
CA LEU A 139 6.96 -4.30 4.23
C LEU A 139 8.00 -5.41 4.07
N VAL A 140 8.14 -5.94 2.87
CA VAL A 140 8.90 -7.18 2.61
C VAL A 140 9.94 -6.96 1.51
N ASP A 141 11.13 -7.55 1.66
CA ASP A 141 12.15 -7.54 0.60
C ASP A 141 11.77 -8.47 -0.55
N GLY A 142 11.34 -7.90 -1.66
CA GLY A 142 10.95 -8.65 -2.86
C GLY A 142 12.12 -9.32 -3.60
N ARG A 143 13.39 -9.04 -3.21
CA ARG A 143 14.59 -9.68 -3.79
C ARG A 143 14.88 -11.04 -3.14
N VAL A 144 14.32 -11.29 -1.96
CA VAL A 144 14.45 -12.56 -1.26
C VAL A 144 13.51 -13.59 -1.89
N GLU A 145 14.05 -14.72 -2.30
CA GLU A 145 13.26 -15.79 -2.89
C GLU A 145 12.19 -16.29 -1.91
N HIS A 146 10.95 -16.39 -2.39
CA HIS A 146 9.79 -16.80 -1.59
C HIS A 146 9.47 -15.90 -0.38
N SER A 147 9.97 -14.67 -0.34
CA SER A 147 9.78 -13.74 0.79
C SER A 147 8.31 -13.54 1.18
N LEU A 148 7.41 -13.45 0.20
CA LEU A 148 5.97 -13.32 0.46
C LEU A 148 5.40 -14.55 1.21
N VAL A 149 5.85 -15.75 0.85
CA VAL A 149 5.42 -16.99 1.51
C VAL A 149 6.01 -17.06 2.93
N LEU A 150 7.28 -16.72 3.08
CA LEU A 150 7.94 -16.68 4.38
C LEU A 150 7.27 -15.69 5.32
N GLU A 151 7.00 -14.46 4.85
CA GLU A 151 6.35 -13.42 5.66
C GLU A 151 4.94 -13.80 6.10
N LEU A 152 4.14 -14.39 5.21
CA LEU A 152 2.72 -14.64 5.50
C LEU A 152 2.44 -15.95 6.21
N PHE A 153 3.35 -16.94 6.13
CA PHE A 153 3.11 -18.31 6.58
C PHE A 153 4.13 -18.85 7.59
N THR A 154 5.13 -18.05 8.01
CA THR A 154 6.03 -18.42 9.11
C THR A 154 5.86 -17.46 10.29
N PRO A 155 6.07 -17.93 11.53
CA PRO A 155 5.93 -17.08 12.72
C PRO A 155 6.94 -15.95 12.80
N GLU A 156 8.16 -16.16 12.28
CA GLU A 156 9.25 -15.20 12.36
C GLU A 156 9.13 -14.07 11.33
N GLY A 157 8.50 -14.38 10.17
CA GLY A 157 8.48 -13.45 9.04
C GLY A 157 9.89 -13.14 8.48
N VAL A 158 9.99 -12.23 7.54
CA VAL A 158 11.27 -11.77 6.94
C VAL A 158 11.30 -10.26 6.69
N GLY A 159 10.25 -9.55 7.06
CA GLY A 159 10.06 -8.13 6.83
C GLY A 159 9.68 -7.36 8.08
N THR A 160 8.93 -6.29 7.89
CA THR A 160 8.32 -5.49 8.95
C THR A 160 6.81 -5.61 8.87
N MET A 161 6.17 -6.04 9.95
CA MET A 161 4.72 -6.01 10.10
C MET A 161 4.30 -4.76 10.87
N ILE A 162 3.29 -4.06 10.37
CA ILE A 162 2.70 -2.88 11.03
C ILE A 162 1.25 -3.23 11.38
N THR A 163 0.86 -3.00 12.63
CA THR A 163 -0.46 -3.31 13.18
C THR A 163 -1.16 -2.04 13.69
N PRO A 164 -2.49 -2.04 13.83
CA PRO A 164 -3.19 -1.01 14.57
C PRO A 164 -2.67 -0.90 16.01
N ASP A 165 -2.94 0.22 16.68
CA ASP A 165 -2.60 0.36 18.10
C ASP A 165 -3.46 -0.57 18.98
N ALA A 166 -2.87 -1.09 20.07
CA ALA A 166 -3.59 -1.97 20.99
C ALA A 166 -4.77 -1.22 21.63
N GLY A 167 -5.98 -1.64 21.31
CA GLY A 167 -7.23 -1.02 21.78
C GLY A 167 -8.18 -0.58 20.67
N GLU A 168 -7.77 -0.62 19.41
CA GLU A 168 -8.60 -0.38 18.23
C GLU A 168 -9.03 -1.70 17.55
N GLU A 169 -9.11 -2.79 18.34
CA GLU A 169 -9.58 -4.09 17.85
C GLU A 169 -11.07 -4.00 17.48
N GLU A 170 -11.31 -4.27 16.22
CA GLU A 170 -12.52 -4.59 15.46
C GLU A 170 -13.91 -4.25 16.03
N PRO A 171 -14.76 -3.70 15.16
CA PRO A 171 -16.22 -3.82 15.30
C PRO A 171 -16.73 -5.19 14.86
#